data_9eefcbfe4605f248fcadaaf316971276
#
_entry.id   9eefcbfe4605f248fcadaaf316971276
#
_cell.length_a   1.000
_cell.length_b   1.000
_cell.length_c   1.000
_cell.angle_alpha   90.00
_cell.angle_beta   90.00
_cell.angle_gamma   90.00
#
_symmetry.space_group_name_H-M   'P 1'
#
loop_
_entity.id
_entity.type
_entity.pdbx_description
1 polymer ?
#
loop_
_entity_poly.entity_id
_entity_poly.type
_entity_poly.pdbx_seq_one_letter_code
_entity_poly.pdbx_strand_id
1 'polypeptide(L)'
;MKTLRNVLILSLLCTLAFGCKQEPDPFREALGAYILRGQTGTFDLFSIQKIDSTTFRTEFERREHVFQRKMEEETVLYGSYTMQRMPKNAARHWEAMQRTEQAIKGLDSLRTVLEGRLDEIAYYDYVFSGQSVIGEEVTNYLGAFASMTPELEVIALCSERRDLHKSGGHAIPGYLQMLRRTGEEEEE
;
A
#
# COMPACT_ATOMS: atom_id res chain seq x y z
N MET A 1 60.46 21.44 -13.50
CA MET A 1 59.84 20.43 -12.60
C MET A 1 58.68 20.95 -11.74
N LYS A 2 58.55 22.23 -11.41
CA LYS A 2 57.42 22.79 -10.62
C LYS A 2 56.09 22.85 -11.39
N THR A 3 56.13 23.09 -12.68
CA THR A 3 54.92 23.16 -13.56
C THR A 3 54.24 21.82 -13.76
N LEU A 4 54.98 20.72 -13.87
CA LEU A 4 54.42 19.37 -14.06
C LEU A 4 53.66 18.89 -12.81
N ARG A 5 54.14 19.27 -11.60
CA ARG A 5 53.49 18.92 -10.33
C ARG A 5 52.17 19.65 -10.14
N ASN A 6 52.06 20.90 -10.59
CA ASN A 6 50.82 21.66 -10.50
C ASN A 6 49.72 21.18 -11.47
N VAL A 7 50.11 20.71 -12.67
CA VAL A 7 49.17 20.11 -13.63
C VAL A 7 48.64 18.77 -13.13
N LEU A 8 49.48 17.98 -12.47
CA LEU A 8 49.06 16.68 -11.92
C LEU A 8 48.11 16.83 -10.71
N ILE A 9 48.27 17.85 -9.88
CA ILE A 9 47.39 18.17 -8.76
C ILE A 9 46.04 18.70 -9.29
N LEU A 10 46.05 19.52 -10.35
CA LEU A 10 44.82 20.05 -10.94
C LEU A 10 43.98 18.97 -11.61
N SER A 11 44.62 17.99 -12.28
CA SER A 11 43.94 16.86 -12.90
C SER A 11 43.32 15.91 -11.85
N LEU A 12 43.99 15.71 -10.70
CA LEU A 12 43.47 14.90 -9.60
C LEU A 12 42.28 15.57 -8.87
N LEU A 13 42.28 16.90 -8.77
CA LEU A 13 41.14 17.66 -8.22
C LEU A 13 39.95 17.66 -9.15
N CYS A 14 40.12 17.66 -10.48
CA CYS A 14 39.04 17.56 -11.43
C CYS A 14 38.37 16.19 -11.43
N THR A 15 39.07 15.10 -11.14
CA THR A 15 38.48 13.76 -11.07
C THR A 15 37.67 13.53 -9.78
N LEU A 16 37.92 14.31 -8.72
CA LEU A 16 37.08 14.28 -7.50
C LEU A 16 35.80 15.13 -7.60
N ALA A 17 35.68 16.00 -8.60
CA ALA A 17 34.51 16.84 -8.83
C ALA A 17 33.44 16.20 -9.73
N PHE A 18 33.73 15.05 -10.37
CA PHE A 18 32.69 14.20 -10.91
C PHE A 18 32.04 13.42 -9.77
N GLY A 19 31.26 14.14 -8.96
CA GLY A 19 30.35 13.50 -8.02
C GLY A 19 29.58 12.43 -8.78
N CYS A 20 29.72 11.17 -8.39
CA CYS A 20 28.85 10.11 -8.83
C CYS A 20 27.43 10.67 -8.73
N LYS A 21 26.78 10.92 -9.86
CA LYS A 21 25.33 11.00 -9.89
C LYS A 21 24.90 9.63 -9.43
N GLN A 22 24.60 9.52 -8.15
CA GLN A 22 23.97 8.32 -7.62
C GLN A 22 22.70 8.14 -8.44
N GLU A 23 22.62 7.05 -9.19
CA GLU A 23 21.39 6.74 -9.93
C GLU A 23 20.25 6.83 -8.92
N PRO A 24 19.14 7.48 -9.29
CA PRO A 24 18.02 7.63 -8.38
C PRO A 24 17.55 6.23 -7.94
N ASP A 25 17.53 5.99 -6.64
CA ASP A 25 17.01 4.75 -6.07
C ASP A 25 15.49 4.74 -6.26
N PRO A 26 14.94 3.84 -7.10
CA PRO A 26 13.52 3.84 -7.42
C PRO A 26 12.63 3.60 -6.20
N PHE A 27 13.12 2.86 -5.19
CA PHE A 27 12.41 2.68 -3.93
C PHE A 27 12.35 3.96 -3.10
N ARG A 28 13.46 4.70 -3.05
CA ARG A 28 13.51 5.99 -2.38
C ARG A 28 12.54 6.98 -3.01
N GLU A 29 12.46 7.01 -4.34
CA GLU A 29 11.54 7.89 -5.07
C GLU A 29 10.09 7.51 -4.80
N ALA A 30 9.73 6.22 -4.88
CA ALA A 30 8.38 5.74 -4.65
C ALA A 30 7.91 6.00 -3.22
N LEU A 31 8.71 5.62 -2.21
CA LEU A 31 8.41 5.88 -0.80
C LEU A 31 8.37 7.37 -0.50
N GLY A 32 9.32 8.15 -1.03
CA GLY A 32 9.37 9.60 -0.85
C GLY A 32 8.12 10.28 -1.40
N ALA A 33 7.68 9.93 -2.60
CA ALA A 33 6.45 10.46 -3.19
C ALA A 33 5.21 10.16 -2.33
N TYR A 34 5.11 8.94 -1.83
CA TYR A 34 4.00 8.52 -0.97
C TYR A 34 4.01 9.23 0.39
N ILE A 35 5.17 9.29 1.05
CA ILE A 35 5.34 9.88 2.39
C ILE A 35 5.12 11.40 2.35
N LEU A 36 5.71 12.07 1.38
CA LEU A 36 5.64 13.53 1.26
C LEU A 36 4.26 14.01 0.78
N ARG A 37 3.47 13.17 0.09
CA ARG A 37 2.10 13.51 -0.41
C ARG A 37 2.03 14.85 -1.12
N GLY A 38 3.06 15.19 -1.91
CA GLY A 38 3.17 16.47 -2.61
C GLY A 38 3.59 17.67 -1.76
N GLN A 39 3.90 17.47 -0.48
CA GLN A 39 4.46 18.52 0.39
C GLN A 39 5.95 18.73 0.08
N THR A 40 6.42 19.96 0.33
CA THR A 40 7.85 20.27 0.22
C THR A 40 8.61 19.64 1.37
N GLY A 41 9.55 18.75 1.05
CA GLY A 41 10.35 18.05 2.05
C GLY A 41 11.37 17.13 1.41
N THR A 42 12.05 16.35 2.24
CA THR A 42 13.00 15.31 1.79
C THR A 42 12.68 13.98 2.44
N PHE A 43 12.99 12.89 1.74
CA PHE A 43 12.95 11.54 2.28
C PHE A 43 14.28 10.84 1.98
N ASP A 44 14.92 10.31 3.02
CA ASP A 44 16.12 9.52 2.92
C ASP A 44 15.86 8.08 3.31
N LEU A 45 16.09 7.17 2.36
CA LEU A 45 15.98 5.72 2.57
C LEU A 45 17.35 5.19 3.04
N PHE A 46 17.38 4.55 4.20
CA PHE A 46 18.62 3.98 4.77
C PHE A 46 18.77 2.50 4.44
N SER A 47 17.65 1.77 4.47
CA SER A 47 17.62 0.35 4.12
C SER A 47 16.22 -0.06 3.67
N ILE A 48 16.16 -1.05 2.77
CA ILE A 48 14.93 -1.70 2.35
C ILE A 48 15.21 -3.18 2.07
N GLN A 49 14.31 -4.04 2.52
CA GLN A 49 14.39 -5.49 2.30
C GLN A 49 13.01 -6.04 1.97
N LYS A 50 12.92 -6.81 0.88
CA LYS A 50 11.71 -7.57 0.56
C LYS A 50 11.56 -8.71 1.56
N ILE A 51 10.37 -8.86 2.14
CA ILE A 51 10.05 -9.87 3.15
C ILE A 51 9.00 -10.88 2.69
N ASP A 52 8.11 -10.48 1.74
CA ASP A 52 7.04 -11.35 1.26
C ASP A 52 6.57 -10.94 -0.15
N SER A 53 5.66 -11.74 -0.72
CA SER A 53 4.97 -11.44 -1.97
C SER A 53 3.57 -12.05 -1.96
N THR A 54 2.60 -11.32 -2.49
CA THR A 54 1.20 -11.74 -2.58
C THR A 54 0.77 -11.77 -4.04
N THR A 55 0.15 -12.87 -4.49
CA THR A 55 -0.45 -12.97 -5.81
C THR A 55 -1.86 -12.38 -5.84
N PHE A 56 -2.40 -12.08 -7.03
CA PHE A 56 -3.79 -11.67 -7.16
C PHE A 56 -4.73 -12.72 -6.59
N ARG A 57 -4.50 -14.01 -6.83
CA ARG A 57 -5.31 -15.12 -6.26
C ARG A 57 -5.42 -14.99 -4.74
N THR A 58 -4.28 -14.92 -4.06
CA THR A 58 -4.22 -14.83 -2.59
C THR A 58 -4.92 -13.56 -2.08
N GLU A 59 -4.77 -12.44 -2.79
CA GLU A 59 -5.42 -11.21 -2.37
C GLU A 59 -6.95 -11.25 -2.58
N PHE A 60 -7.44 -11.84 -3.67
CA PHE A 60 -8.88 -12.08 -3.87
C PHE A 60 -9.47 -12.96 -2.76
N GLU A 61 -8.82 -14.07 -2.42
CA GLU A 61 -9.25 -14.96 -1.33
C GLU A 61 -9.32 -14.22 0.01
N ARG A 62 -8.33 -13.36 0.29
CA ARG A 62 -8.31 -12.54 1.50
C ARG A 62 -9.46 -11.55 1.54
N ARG A 63 -9.74 -10.82 0.44
CA ARG A 63 -10.86 -9.87 0.39
C ARG A 63 -12.21 -10.59 0.49
N GLU A 64 -12.37 -11.71 -0.18
CA GLU A 64 -13.58 -12.53 -0.08
C GLU A 64 -13.83 -12.94 1.38
N HIS A 65 -12.81 -13.41 2.09
CA HIS A 65 -12.93 -13.79 3.49
C HIS A 65 -13.32 -12.60 4.40
N VAL A 66 -12.77 -11.41 4.14
CA VAL A 66 -13.17 -10.18 4.85
C VAL A 66 -14.64 -9.89 4.63
N PHE A 67 -15.14 -9.91 3.40
CA PHE A 67 -16.55 -9.65 3.12
C PHE A 67 -17.47 -10.74 3.66
N GLN A 68 -17.08 -12.02 3.60
CA GLN A 68 -17.85 -13.10 4.22
C GLN A 68 -18.00 -12.92 5.72
N ARG A 69 -16.92 -12.62 6.43
CA ARG A 69 -16.95 -12.35 7.87
C ARG A 69 -17.86 -11.16 8.18
N LYS A 70 -17.75 -10.07 7.43
CA LYS A 70 -18.63 -8.90 7.59
C LYS A 70 -20.10 -9.27 7.37
N MET A 71 -20.41 -10.08 6.36
CA MET A 71 -21.77 -10.58 6.10
C MET A 71 -22.32 -11.38 7.27
N GLU A 72 -21.49 -12.25 7.87
CA GLU A 72 -21.86 -13.04 9.05
C GLU A 72 -22.16 -12.14 10.26
N GLU A 73 -21.30 -11.16 10.54
CA GLU A 73 -21.46 -10.19 11.64
C GLU A 73 -22.75 -9.38 11.47
N GLU A 74 -23.01 -8.83 10.28
CA GLU A 74 -24.21 -8.07 9.98
C GLU A 74 -25.47 -8.93 10.07
N THR A 75 -25.41 -10.22 9.68
CA THR A 75 -26.53 -11.17 9.79
C THR A 75 -26.90 -11.42 11.26
N VAL A 76 -25.90 -11.60 12.13
CA VAL A 76 -26.13 -11.79 13.57
C VAL A 76 -26.77 -10.55 14.19
N LEU A 77 -26.24 -9.35 13.86
CA LEU A 77 -26.78 -8.09 14.35
C LEU A 77 -28.21 -7.84 13.86
N TYR A 78 -28.50 -8.08 12.59
CA TYR A 78 -29.83 -7.99 12.02
C TYR A 78 -30.82 -8.88 12.78
N GLY A 79 -30.48 -10.16 13.01
CA GLY A 79 -31.30 -11.11 13.74
C GLY A 79 -31.54 -10.67 15.19
N SER A 80 -30.50 -10.20 15.87
CA SER A 80 -30.57 -9.70 17.24
C SER A 80 -31.52 -8.51 17.36
N TYR A 81 -31.38 -7.48 16.51
CA TYR A 81 -32.24 -6.30 16.56
C TYR A 81 -33.68 -6.57 16.12
N THR A 82 -33.88 -7.54 15.23
CA THR A 82 -35.23 -8.01 14.87
C THR A 82 -35.94 -8.66 16.06
N MET A 83 -35.25 -9.53 16.80
CA MET A 83 -35.78 -10.16 18.01
C MET A 83 -36.08 -9.13 19.12
N GLN A 84 -35.24 -8.11 19.26
CA GLN A 84 -35.43 -7.03 20.22
C GLN A 84 -36.48 -6.00 19.80
N ARG A 85 -37.14 -6.17 18.64
CA ARG A 85 -38.13 -5.26 18.07
C ARG A 85 -37.60 -3.84 17.86
N MET A 86 -36.36 -3.72 17.40
CA MET A 86 -35.69 -2.45 17.08
C MET A 86 -35.60 -2.25 15.54
N PRO A 87 -36.70 -1.88 14.86
CA PRO A 87 -36.79 -1.93 13.40
C PRO A 87 -35.79 -1.01 12.70
N LYS A 88 -35.45 0.15 13.27
CA LYS A 88 -34.48 1.07 12.68
C LYS A 88 -33.07 0.48 12.64
N ASN A 89 -32.67 -0.20 13.73
CA ASN A 89 -31.36 -0.83 13.80
C ASN A 89 -31.33 -2.06 12.88
N ALA A 90 -32.38 -2.88 12.89
CA ALA A 90 -32.48 -4.00 11.96
C ALA A 90 -32.38 -3.55 10.50
N ALA A 91 -33.08 -2.47 10.09
CA ALA A 91 -33.01 -1.95 8.74
C ALA A 91 -31.58 -1.52 8.34
N ARG A 92 -30.84 -0.86 9.24
CA ARG A 92 -29.44 -0.46 9.00
C ARG A 92 -28.54 -1.67 8.70
N HIS A 93 -28.67 -2.74 9.49
CA HIS A 93 -27.87 -3.96 9.29
C HIS A 93 -28.30 -4.72 8.03
N TRP A 94 -29.58 -4.70 7.69
CA TRP A 94 -30.06 -5.23 6.42
C TRP A 94 -29.45 -4.49 5.22
N GLU A 95 -29.41 -3.17 5.25
CA GLU A 95 -28.76 -2.37 4.20
C GLU A 95 -27.25 -2.65 4.11
N ALA A 96 -26.56 -2.84 5.25
CA ALA A 96 -25.15 -3.21 5.28
C ALA A 96 -24.93 -4.59 4.61
N MET A 97 -25.76 -5.59 4.94
CA MET A 97 -25.70 -6.91 4.29
C MET A 97 -25.87 -6.80 2.77
N GLN A 98 -26.81 -5.98 2.29
CA GLN A 98 -27.00 -5.80 0.84
C GLN A 98 -25.79 -5.16 0.16
N ARG A 99 -25.13 -4.17 0.80
CA ARG A 99 -23.90 -3.58 0.28
C ARG A 99 -22.77 -4.61 0.21
N THR A 100 -22.58 -5.38 1.27
CA THR A 100 -21.56 -6.43 1.32
C THR A 100 -21.81 -7.52 0.27
N GLU A 101 -23.07 -7.92 0.04
CA GLU A 101 -23.42 -8.86 -1.04
C GLU A 101 -23.04 -8.29 -2.43
N GLN A 102 -23.29 -7.00 -2.65
CA GLN A 102 -22.90 -6.34 -3.90
C GLN A 102 -21.37 -6.26 -4.04
N ALA A 103 -20.63 -6.04 -2.95
CA ALA A 103 -19.19 -6.04 -2.96
C ALA A 103 -18.63 -7.43 -3.30
N ILE A 104 -19.17 -8.50 -2.75
CA ILE A 104 -18.80 -9.90 -3.11
C ILE A 104 -19.01 -10.13 -4.62
N LYS A 105 -20.17 -9.78 -5.17
CA LYS A 105 -20.46 -9.91 -6.61
C LYS A 105 -19.50 -9.05 -7.47
N GLY A 106 -19.16 -7.86 -6.98
CA GLY A 106 -18.18 -6.99 -7.62
C GLY A 106 -16.79 -7.60 -7.64
N LEU A 107 -16.36 -8.19 -6.51
CA LEU A 107 -15.10 -8.88 -6.39
C LEU A 107 -14.98 -10.09 -7.33
N ASP A 108 -16.05 -10.89 -7.47
CA ASP A 108 -16.11 -12.01 -8.41
C ASP A 108 -15.99 -11.54 -9.86
N SER A 109 -16.61 -10.40 -10.17
CA SER A 109 -16.50 -9.80 -11.51
C SER A 109 -15.07 -9.37 -11.82
N LEU A 110 -14.36 -8.74 -10.85
CA LEU A 110 -12.95 -8.38 -11.00
C LEU A 110 -12.05 -9.63 -11.11
N ARG A 111 -12.33 -10.68 -10.34
CA ARG A 111 -11.63 -11.97 -10.43
C ARG A 111 -11.76 -12.58 -11.83
N THR A 112 -12.96 -12.53 -12.43
CA THR A 112 -13.18 -13.01 -13.79
C THR A 112 -12.39 -12.22 -14.82
N VAL A 113 -12.31 -10.89 -14.69
CA VAL A 113 -11.49 -10.03 -15.58
C VAL A 113 -10.00 -10.35 -15.49
N LEU A 114 -9.53 -10.76 -14.31
CA LEU A 114 -8.12 -11.08 -14.04
C LEU A 114 -7.82 -12.58 -14.07
N GLU A 115 -8.74 -13.43 -14.57
CA GLU A 115 -8.61 -14.89 -14.50
C GLU A 115 -7.26 -15.41 -15.04
N GLY A 116 -6.78 -14.86 -16.16
CA GLY A 116 -5.49 -15.22 -16.76
C GLY A 116 -4.25 -14.70 -16.01
N ARG A 117 -4.44 -13.85 -14.99
CA ARG A 117 -3.37 -13.17 -14.23
C ARG A 117 -3.39 -13.50 -12.74
N LEU A 118 -4.23 -14.41 -12.29
CA LEU A 118 -4.41 -14.70 -10.86
C LEU A 118 -3.12 -15.15 -10.16
N ASP A 119 -2.20 -15.79 -10.86
CA ASP A 119 -0.94 -16.26 -10.32
C ASP A 119 0.21 -15.23 -10.46
N GLU A 120 -0.05 -14.08 -11.08
CA GLU A 120 0.90 -12.96 -11.10
C GLU A 120 0.98 -12.31 -9.71
N ILE A 121 2.13 -11.70 -9.44
CA ILE A 121 2.35 -10.95 -8.20
C ILE A 121 1.50 -9.66 -8.23
N ALA A 122 0.66 -9.51 -7.23
CA ALA A 122 -0.11 -8.28 -7.01
C ALA A 122 0.74 -7.22 -6.31
N TYR A 123 1.50 -7.62 -5.29
CA TYR A 123 2.43 -6.74 -4.57
C TYR A 123 3.50 -7.51 -3.81
N TYR A 124 4.55 -6.78 -3.44
CA TYR A 124 5.62 -7.21 -2.56
C TYR A 124 5.54 -6.45 -1.24
N ASP A 125 5.81 -7.15 -0.13
CA ASP A 125 5.96 -6.54 1.18
C ASP A 125 7.44 -6.30 1.48
N TYR A 126 7.71 -5.12 2.01
CA TYR A 126 9.04 -4.66 2.38
C TYR A 126 9.07 -4.23 3.84
N VAL A 127 10.21 -4.42 4.47
CA VAL A 127 10.60 -3.70 5.69
C VAL A 127 11.66 -2.67 5.32
N PHE A 128 11.54 -1.45 5.82
CA PHE A 128 12.48 -0.39 5.51
C PHE A 128 12.79 0.49 6.72
N SER A 129 13.91 1.21 6.63
CA SER A 129 14.24 2.29 7.55
C SER A 129 14.62 3.53 6.76
N GLY A 130 14.20 4.69 7.25
CA GLY A 130 14.41 5.96 6.58
C GLY A 130 14.04 7.14 7.47
N GLN A 131 14.13 8.34 6.91
CA GLN A 131 13.75 9.58 7.58
C GLN A 131 13.08 10.52 6.59
N SER A 132 12.00 11.18 7.00
CA SER A 132 11.44 12.31 6.26
C SER A 132 11.59 13.61 7.05
N VAL A 133 11.74 14.71 6.31
CA VAL A 133 11.76 16.07 6.84
C VAL A 133 10.77 16.91 6.05
N ILE A 134 9.74 17.41 6.72
CA ILE A 134 8.68 18.26 6.15
C ILE A 134 8.62 19.54 6.99
N GLY A 135 9.12 20.64 6.45
CA GLY A 135 9.30 21.88 7.23
C GLY A 135 10.29 21.66 8.39
N GLU A 136 9.82 21.82 9.63
CA GLU A 136 10.60 21.56 10.86
C GLU A 136 10.34 20.15 11.45
N GLU A 137 9.39 19.41 10.91
CA GLU A 137 9.03 18.09 11.39
C GLU A 137 9.95 17.02 10.82
N VAL A 138 10.56 16.22 11.71
CA VAL A 138 11.42 15.08 11.37
C VAL A 138 10.73 13.80 11.82
N THR A 139 10.43 12.93 10.87
CA THR A 139 9.84 11.61 11.16
C THR A 139 10.84 10.50 10.83
N ASN A 140 11.10 9.62 11.80
CA ASN A 140 11.97 8.47 11.63
C ASN A 140 11.15 7.19 11.42
N TYR A 141 11.47 6.43 10.39
CA TYR A 141 10.91 5.12 10.07
C TYR A 141 11.95 4.06 10.43
N LEU A 142 11.75 3.36 11.53
CA LEU A 142 12.67 2.32 12.02
C LEU A 142 11.98 0.96 11.92
N GLY A 143 12.32 0.20 10.88
CA GLY A 143 11.69 -1.10 10.62
C GLY A 143 10.21 -0.96 10.27
N ALA A 144 9.82 0.11 9.59
CA ALA A 144 8.47 0.30 9.07
C ALA A 144 8.22 -0.62 7.89
N PHE A 145 6.95 -0.88 7.59
CA PHE A 145 6.52 -1.80 6.55
C PHE A 145 5.84 -1.05 5.41
N ALA A 146 6.08 -1.50 4.19
CA ALA A 146 5.40 -1.00 3.00
C ALA A 146 5.02 -2.15 2.07
N SER A 147 3.84 -2.07 1.45
CA SER A 147 3.46 -2.93 0.32
C SER A 147 3.51 -2.13 -0.96
N MET A 148 4.12 -2.68 -2.00
CA MET A 148 4.29 -2.03 -3.31
C MET A 148 3.96 -2.99 -4.43
N THR A 149 3.32 -2.49 -5.48
CA THR A 149 3.13 -3.23 -6.74
C THR A 149 4.48 -3.53 -7.40
N PRO A 150 4.53 -4.44 -8.39
CA PRO A 150 5.74 -4.65 -9.20
C PRO A 150 6.26 -3.37 -9.88
N GLU A 151 5.38 -2.39 -10.14
CA GLU A 151 5.70 -1.08 -10.73
C GLU A 151 6.14 -0.06 -9.68
N LEU A 152 6.34 -0.47 -8.42
CA LEU A 152 6.72 0.35 -7.27
C LEU A 152 5.67 1.38 -6.83
N GLU A 153 4.40 1.17 -7.14
CA GLU A 153 3.33 1.95 -6.56
C GLU A 153 3.10 1.51 -5.10
N VAL A 154 3.23 2.44 -4.16
CA VAL A 154 3.04 2.17 -2.73
C VAL A 154 1.54 2.10 -2.43
N ILE A 155 1.07 0.94 -1.99
CA ILE A 155 -0.34 0.68 -1.65
C ILE A 155 -0.62 0.74 -0.14
N ALA A 156 0.39 0.46 0.68
CA ALA A 156 0.30 0.53 2.14
C ALA A 156 1.62 0.96 2.75
N LEU A 157 1.55 1.70 3.87
CA LEU A 157 2.68 2.02 4.72
C LEU A 157 2.20 2.01 6.18
N CYS A 158 2.83 1.21 7.03
CA CYS A 158 2.42 1.03 8.42
C CYS A 158 3.61 0.71 9.33
N SER A 159 3.40 0.85 10.65
CA SER A 159 4.39 0.51 11.66
C SER A 159 4.38 -0.97 12.06
N GLU A 160 3.27 -1.68 11.82
CA GLU A 160 3.10 -3.08 12.19
C GLU A 160 2.81 -3.95 10.98
N ARG A 161 3.52 -5.08 10.85
CA ARG A 161 3.37 -6.00 9.71
C ARG A 161 1.94 -6.48 9.49
N ARG A 162 1.18 -6.69 10.58
CA ARG A 162 -0.22 -7.18 10.50
C ARG A 162 -1.16 -6.21 9.77
N ASP A 163 -0.82 -4.91 9.74
CA ASP A 163 -1.66 -3.88 9.13
C ASP A 163 -1.42 -3.72 7.61
N LEU A 164 -0.32 -4.28 7.07
CA LEU A 164 -0.02 -4.25 5.64
C LEU A 164 -1.16 -4.75 4.76
N HIS A 165 -1.81 -5.81 5.22
CA HIS A 165 -2.82 -6.50 4.42
C HIS A 165 -4.18 -5.80 4.41
N LYS A 166 -4.39 -4.78 5.24
CA LYS A 166 -5.64 -4.03 5.25
C LYS A 166 -5.91 -3.34 3.91
N SER A 167 -4.90 -2.72 3.34
CA SER A 167 -4.99 -2.01 2.05
C SER A 167 -4.58 -2.85 0.83
N GLY A 168 -4.35 -4.16 0.98
CA GLY A 168 -3.90 -5.03 -0.11
C GLY A 168 -4.84 -5.06 -1.32
N GLY A 169 -6.13 -4.86 -1.10
CA GLY A 169 -7.12 -4.75 -2.16
C GLY A 169 -6.83 -3.65 -3.18
N HIS A 170 -6.09 -2.60 -2.79
CA HIS A 170 -5.67 -1.53 -3.70
C HIS A 170 -4.79 -2.03 -4.86
N ALA A 171 -4.10 -3.15 -4.70
CA ALA A 171 -3.35 -3.77 -5.78
C ALA A 171 -4.25 -4.40 -6.85
N ILE A 172 -5.52 -4.68 -6.56
CA ILE A 172 -6.46 -5.24 -7.53
C ILE A 172 -7.01 -4.11 -8.42
N PRO A 173 -6.76 -4.13 -9.73
CA PRO A 173 -7.29 -3.14 -10.65
C PRO A 173 -8.81 -3.00 -10.55
N GLY A 174 -9.31 -1.80 -10.29
CA GLY A 174 -10.74 -1.51 -10.18
C GLY A 174 -11.37 -1.76 -8.81
N TYR A 175 -10.64 -2.28 -7.82
CA TYR A 175 -11.17 -2.59 -6.49
C TYR A 175 -11.75 -1.36 -5.79
N LEU A 176 -11.04 -0.25 -5.72
CA LEU A 176 -11.54 0.99 -5.11
C LEU A 176 -12.77 1.56 -5.83
N GLN A 177 -12.85 1.39 -7.15
CA GLN A 177 -14.04 1.80 -7.89
C GLN A 177 -15.24 0.90 -7.57
N MET A 178 -15.01 -0.39 -7.40
CA MET A 178 -16.00 -1.36 -6.97
C MET A 178 -16.55 -1.00 -5.58
N LEU A 179 -15.69 -0.73 -4.58
CA LEU A 179 -16.10 -0.31 -3.24
C LEU A 179 -16.97 0.96 -3.27
N ARG A 180 -16.54 1.98 -4.00
CA ARG A 180 -17.32 3.23 -4.15
C ARG A 180 -18.71 3.00 -4.76
N ARG A 181 -18.85 2.08 -5.70
CA ARG A 181 -20.16 1.75 -6.34
C ARG A 181 -21.07 0.98 -5.40
N THR A 182 -20.53 0.14 -4.57
CA THR A 182 -21.31 -0.67 -3.62
C THR A 182 -21.61 0.09 -2.33
N GLY A 183 -20.96 1.23 -2.08
CA GLY A 183 -21.06 1.98 -0.83
C GLY A 183 -20.41 1.26 0.35
N GLU A 184 -19.50 0.31 0.06
CA GLU A 184 -18.65 -0.31 1.08
C GLU A 184 -17.45 0.58 1.37
N GLU A 185 -17.10 0.65 2.66
CA GLU A 185 -15.88 1.30 3.14
C GLU A 185 -14.84 0.22 3.44
N GLU A 186 -13.56 0.52 3.18
CA GLU A 186 -12.49 -0.32 3.70
C GLU A 186 -12.47 -0.21 5.22
N GLU A 187 -12.31 -1.35 5.90
CA GLU A 187 -12.02 -1.35 7.34
C GLU A 187 -10.62 -0.75 7.54
N GLU A 188 -10.55 0.43 8.16
CA GLU A 188 -9.30 1.06 8.60
C GLU A 188 -8.64 0.30 9.75
#